data_de016ae0835d08863b53a9a18411a346
#
_entry.id   de016ae0835d08863b53a9a18411a346
#
_cell.length_a   1.000
_cell.length_b   1.000
_cell.length_c   1.000
_cell.angle_alpha   90.00
_cell.angle_beta   90.00
_cell.angle_gamma   90.00
#
_symmetry.space_group_name_H-M   'P 1'
#
loop_
_entity.id
_entity.type
_entity.pdbx_description
1 polymer ?
#
loop_
_entity_poly.entity_id
_entity_poly.type
_entity_poly.pdbx_seq_one_letter_code
_entity_poly.pdbx_strand_id
1 'polypeptide(L)'
;ELGKVPYVLSLGDFVKDFPRFRGSKVKFYDVFDPEFEVKMTSILRDRAATNSDVRKSLTDPMCIGYFIDNELQFNNIFDGVMKSPADQPAKREFMRGLEAKYKTVDALNKAWNSSFADWNAVAENHNFMKGKEFRNDQQDFLKRFADRYFSLCRKGIKSAAPHRLYLGCRFVGFRQNDIFWRAAAEHCDVISVNSYSYSLANIVTENFHDKPVLIGEFHFGTYDRGMFSASLC
;
A
#
# COMPACT_ATOMS: atom_id res chain seq x y z
N GLU A 1 12.98 12.30 23.70
CA GLU A 1 12.11 13.45 24.09
C GLU A 1 10.60 13.16 24.00
N LEU A 2 10.23 11.87 23.94
CA LEU A 2 8.83 11.47 23.95
C LEU A 2 8.11 12.02 25.19
N GLY A 3 6.90 12.53 25.00
CA GLY A 3 6.06 13.07 26.06
C GLY A 3 6.24 14.58 26.35
N LYS A 4 7.15 15.28 25.64
CA LYS A 4 7.35 16.72 25.80
C LYS A 4 6.68 17.56 24.73
N VAL A 5 6.56 17.02 23.52
CA VAL A 5 5.91 17.66 22.37
C VAL A 5 5.05 16.62 21.65
N PRO A 6 4.01 17.03 20.92
CA PRO A 6 3.26 16.12 20.05
C PRO A 6 4.19 15.43 19.05
N TYR A 7 3.98 14.12 18.86
CA TYR A 7 4.82 13.33 17.98
C TYR A 7 4.02 12.22 17.27
N VAL A 8 4.61 11.68 16.22
CA VAL A 8 4.14 10.50 15.48
C VAL A 8 5.21 9.42 15.50
N LEU A 9 4.83 8.17 15.36
CA LEU A 9 5.77 7.06 15.22
C LEU A 9 5.59 6.37 13.86
N SER A 10 6.71 6.02 13.24
CA SER A 10 6.72 5.07 12.14
C SER A 10 6.91 3.65 12.70
N LEU A 11 6.03 2.74 12.34
CA LEU A 11 6.16 1.34 12.71
C LEU A 11 7.20 0.61 11.84
N GLY A 12 7.74 1.28 10.83
CA GLY A 12 8.81 0.77 9.97
C GLY A 12 8.32 0.14 8.67
N ASP A 13 9.28 -0.40 7.93
CA ASP A 13 9.06 -1.14 6.68
C ASP A 13 9.08 -2.66 6.99
N PHE A 14 7.98 -3.32 6.69
CA PHE A 14 7.75 -4.74 7.03
C PHE A 14 7.90 -5.68 5.83
N VAL A 15 8.32 -5.18 4.66
CA VAL A 15 8.39 -5.99 3.43
C VAL A 15 9.15 -7.31 3.61
N LYS A 16 10.14 -7.35 4.50
CA LYS A 16 10.94 -8.56 4.76
C LYS A 16 10.24 -9.56 5.67
N ASP A 17 9.37 -9.10 6.53
CA ASP A 17 8.75 -9.87 7.62
C ASP A 17 7.39 -10.46 7.23
N PHE A 18 6.87 -10.06 6.08
CA PHE A 18 5.53 -10.40 5.62
C PHE A 18 5.54 -11.26 4.35
N PRO A 19 4.49 -12.04 4.08
CA PRO A 19 4.39 -12.85 2.86
C PRO A 19 4.42 -11.96 1.61
N ARG A 20 5.16 -12.40 0.60
CA ARG A 20 5.40 -11.67 -0.65
C ARG A 20 5.07 -12.53 -1.87
N PHE A 21 5.05 -11.88 -3.03
CA PHE A 21 4.89 -12.57 -4.30
C PHE A 21 6.04 -13.54 -4.56
N ARG A 22 5.73 -14.81 -4.77
CA ARG A 22 6.68 -15.85 -5.18
C ARG A 22 6.93 -15.76 -6.68
N GLY A 23 8.09 -16.19 -7.13
CA GLY A 23 8.44 -16.18 -8.56
C GLY A 23 8.59 -14.79 -9.20
N SER A 24 8.49 -13.72 -8.41
CA SER A 24 8.61 -12.33 -8.85
C SER A 24 9.72 -11.60 -8.13
N LYS A 25 10.31 -10.58 -8.80
CA LYS A 25 11.28 -9.65 -8.19
C LYS A 25 10.59 -8.48 -7.48
N VAL A 26 9.26 -8.41 -7.53
CA VAL A 26 8.48 -7.35 -6.90
C VAL A 26 8.58 -7.48 -5.38
N LYS A 27 9.07 -6.42 -4.75
CA LYS A 27 9.22 -6.34 -3.30
C LYS A 27 7.97 -5.72 -2.69
N PHE A 28 6.86 -6.46 -2.73
CA PHE A 28 5.62 -6.04 -2.10
C PHE A 28 4.95 -7.24 -1.42
N TYR A 29 4.00 -6.95 -0.55
CA TYR A 29 3.23 -7.97 0.17
C TYR A 29 2.24 -8.68 -0.74
N ASP A 30 1.94 -9.94 -0.44
CA ASP A 30 0.67 -10.55 -0.84
C ASP A 30 -0.37 -10.28 0.23
N VAL A 31 -1.18 -9.23 0.03
CA VAL A 31 -2.20 -8.80 1.00
C VAL A 31 -3.38 -9.78 1.14
N PHE A 32 -3.48 -10.74 0.20
CA PHE A 32 -4.48 -11.81 0.24
C PHE A 32 -3.97 -13.08 0.94
N ASP A 33 -2.70 -13.13 1.30
CA ASP A 33 -2.17 -14.19 2.12
C ASP A 33 -2.76 -14.09 3.53
N PRO A 34 -3.31 -15.19 4.10
CA PRO A 34 -3.86 -15.18 5.45
C PRO A 34 -2.83 -14.75 6.52
N GLU A 35 -1.55 -15.06 6.33
CA GLU A 35 -0.49 -14.65 7.24
C GLU A 35 -0.30 -13.12 7.23
N PHE A 36 -0.50 -12.45 6.09
CA PHE A 36 -0.48 -10.99 6.03
C PHE A 36 -1.55 -10.38 6.94
N GLU A 37 -2.79 -10.88 6.87
CA GLU A 37 -3.87 -10.38 7.72
C GLU A 37 -3.56 -10.58 9.21
N VAL A 38 -3.10 -11.77 9.60
CA VAL A 38 -2.77 -12.08 10.99
C VAL A 38 -1.68 -11.13 11.49
N LYS A 39 -0.57 -11.01 10.78
CA LYS A 39 0.56 -10.14 11.16
C LYS A 39 0.18 -8.66 11.16
N MET A 40 -0.54 -8.20 10.14
CA MET A 40 -0.89 -6.77 10.05
C MET A 40 -1.89 -6.37 11.13
N THR A 41 -2.87 -7.20 11.45
CA THR A 41 -3.86 -6.86 12.49
C THR A 41 -3.30 -6.89 13.91
N SER A 42 -2.15 -7.54 14.15
CA SER A 42 -1.45 -7.53 15.44
C SER A 42 -0.26 -6.56 15.50
N ILE A 43 0.08 -5.90 14.40
CA ILE A 43 1.34 -5.18 14.20
C ILE A 43 1.71 -4.21 15.34
N LEU A 44 0.77 -3.40 15.80
CA LEU A 44 1.05 -2.41 16.84
C LEU A 44 1.29 -3.07 18.21
N ARG A 45 0.57 -4.14 18.53
CA ARG A 45 0.79 -4.91 19.76
C ARG A 45 2.14 -5.61 19.75
N ASP A 46 2.48 -6.24 18.63
CA ASP A 46 3.74 -6.98 18.48
C ASP A 46 4.95 -6.03 18.55
N ARG A 47 4.84 -4.87 17.93
CA ARG A 47 5.87 -3.82 18.05
C ARG A 47 5.95 -3.26 19.47
N ALA A 48 4.84 -3.06 20.17
CA ALA A 48 4.85 -2.61 21.55
C ALA A 48 5.48 -3.64 22.52
N ALA A 49 5.40 -4.93 22.21
CA ALA A 49 6.04 -5.98 22.99
C ALA A 49 7.57 -5.90 22.93
N THR A 50 8.14 -5.49 21.79
CA THR A 50 9.58 -5.50 21.52
C THR A 50 10.24 -4.12 21.53
N ASN A 51 9.47 -3.04 21.42
CA ASN A 51 9.95 -1.67 21.34
C ASN A 51 9.33 -0.81 22.44
N SER A 52 10.19 -0.26 23.33
CA SER A 52 9.77 0.55 24.48
C SER A 52 9.05 1.84 24.09
N ASP A 53 9.48 2.49 23.00
CA ASP A 53 8.89 3.75 22.54
C ASP A 53 7.49 3.51 21.97
N VAL A 54 7.32 2.43 21.20
CA VAL A 54 5.99 2.02 20.72
C VAL A 54 5.07 1.66 21.89
N ARG A 55 5.59 0.91 22.88
CA ARG A 55 4.80 0.57 24.08
C ARG A 55 4.37 1.81 24.85
N LYS A 56 5.27 2.76 25.08
CA LYS A 56 4.99 4.04 25.74
C LYS A 56 3.94 4.86 24.97
N SER A 57 4.02 4.90 23.64
CA SER A 57 3.14 5.69 22.80
C SER A 57 1.65 5.28 22.87
N LEU A 58 1.38 4.04 23.27
CA LEU A 58 -0.03 3.57 23.40
C LEU A 58 -0.82 4.39 24.42
N THR A 59 -0.17 4.84 25.49
CA THR A 59 -0.80 5.60 26.59
C THR A 59 -0.37 7.06 26.66
N ASP A 60 0.70 7.47 25.95
CA ASP A 60 1.20 8.84 25.97
C ASP A 60 0.26 9.78 25.20
N PRO A 61 -0.36 10.77 25.86
CA PRO A 61 -1.30 11.70 25.20
C PRO A 61 -0.65 12.52 24.09
N MET A 62 0.68 12.67 24.08
CA MET A 62 1.41 13.40 23.04
C MET A 62 1.59 12.58 21.74
N CYS A 63 1.34 11.28 21.73
CA CYS A 63 1.35 10.50 20.50
C CYS A 63 0.11 10.83 19.66
N ILE A 64 0.29 11.40 18.48
CA ILE A 64 -0.81 11.73 17.56
C ILE A 64 -1.27 10.47 16.82
N GLY A 65 -0.35 9.64 16.33
CA GLY A 65 -0.66 8.48 15.52
C GLY A 65 0.56 7.76 14.96
N TYR A 66 0.29 6.86 14.01
CA TYR A 66 1.28 5.96 13.46
C TYR A 66 1.26 5.96 11.94
N PHE A 67 2.46 5.91 11.35
CA PHE A 67 2.66 5.46 9.97
C PHE A 67 2.86 3.95 9.95
N ILE A 68 2.36 3.30 8.91
CA ILE A 68 2.73 1.93 8.55
C ILE A 68 3.42 1.97 7.20
N ASP A 69 4.61 1.37 7.13
CA ASP A 69 5.49 1.40 5.98
C ASP A 69 6.00 2.80 5.59
N ASN A 70 6.84 2.83 4.57
CA ASN A 70 7.40 4.06 4.03
C ASN A 70 7.66 3.91 2.54
N GLU A 71 7.17 4.87 1.75
CA GLU A 71 7.51 5.03 0.33
C GLU A 71 7.32 3.77 -0.51
N LEU A 72 6.24 3.04 -0.28
CA LEU A 72 5.96 1.80 -1.00
C LEU A 72 5.79 2.03 -2.52
N GLN A 73 6.34 1.11 -3.29
CA GLN A 73 6.29 1.12 -4.75
C GLN A 73 5.04 0.35 -5.23
N PHE A 74 3.94 1.05 -5.45
CA PHE A 74 2.66 0.43 -5.86
C PHE A 74 2.58 0.05 -7.35
N ASN A 75 3.47 0.57 -8.19
CA ASN A 75 3.35 0.47 -9.64
C ASN A 75 3.51 -0.95 -10.20
N ASN A 76 4.22 -1.82 -9.50
CA ASN A 76 4.59 -3.15 -9.99
C ASN A 76 3.80 -4.29 -9.34
N ILE A 77 2.77 -3.99 -8.55
CA ILE A 77 2.01 -5.02 -7.81
C ILE A 77 1.41 -6.03 -8.77
N PHE A 78 0.76 -5.56 -9.84
CA PHE A 78 0.11 -6.47 -10.79
C PHE A 78 1.12 -7.32 -11.60
N ASP A 79 2.32 -6.80 -11.83
CA ASP A 79 3.43 -7.61 -12.37
C ASP A 79 3.80 -8.76 -11.41
N GLY A 80 3.82 -8.47 -10.10
CA GLY A 80 3.98 -9.48 -9.06
C GLY A 80 2.92 -10.57 -9.14
N VAL A 81 1.65 -10.19 -9.25
CA VAL A 81 0.52 -11.13 -9.38
C VAL A 81 0.65 -12.00 -10.64
N MET A 82 0.91 -11.37 -11.79
CA MET A 82 1.00 -12.11 -13.06
C MET A 82 2.15 -13.10 -13.08
N LYS A 83 3.30 -12.75 -12.51
CA LYS A 83 4.50 -13.64 -12.47
C LYS A 83 4.47 -14.67 -11.37
N SER A 84 3.55 -14.56 -10.43
CA SER A 84 3.41 -15.53 -9.35
C SER A 84 2.81 -16.84 -9.86
N PRO A 85 3.09 -17.98 -9.20
CA PRO A 85 2.45 -19.26 -9.49
C PRO A 85 0.94 -19.21 -9.24
N ALA A 86 0.18 -20.12 -9.86
CA ALA A 86 -1.28 -20.13 -9.78
C ALA A 86 -1.83 -20.28 -8.34
N ASP A 87 -1.08 -20.92 -7.46
CA ASP A 87 -1.44 -21.11 -6.04
C ASP A 87 -1.14 -19.91 -5.14
N GLN A 88 -0.55 -18.82 -5.67
CA GLN A 88 -0.33 -17.58 -4.91
C GLN A 88 -1.67 -16.96 -4.49
N PRO A 89 -1.88 -16.57 -3.22
CA PRO A 89 -3.15 -16.03 -2.76
C PRO A 89 -3.68 -14.85 -3.58
N ALA A 90 -2.83 -13.88 -3.94
CA ALA A 90 -3.21 -12.76 -4.80
C ALA A 90 -3.59 -13.21 -6.21
N LYS A 91 -2.89 -14.22 -6.77
CA LYS A 91 -3.23 -14.79 -8.08
C LYS A 91 -4.58 -15.49 -8.04
N ARG A 92 -4.85 -16.29 -7.01
CA ARG A 92 -6.16 -16.92 -6.80
C ARG A 92 -7.28 -15.90 -6.65
N GLU A 93 -7.04 -14.79 -5.93
CA GLU A 93 -8.03 -13.72 -5.79
C GLU A 93 -8.31 -13.04 -7.13
N PHE A 94 -7.28 -12.81 -7.95
CA PHE A 94 -7.46 -12.31 -9.32
C PHE A 94 -8.32 -13.27 -10.13
N MET A 95 -7.97 -14.57 -10.15
CA MET A 95 -8.73 -15.62 -10.85
C MET A 95 -10.18 -15.70 -10.38
N ARG A 96 -10.42 -15.68 -9.07
CA ARG A 96 -11.77 -15.65 -8.49
C ARG A 96 -12.61 -14.48 -9.01
N GLY A 97 -11.98 -13.31 -9.17
CA GLY A 97 -12.64 -12.13 -9.77
C GLY A 97 -13.01 -12.33 -11.22
N LEU A 98 -12.13 -12.96 -12.01
CA LEU A 98 -12.39 -13.25 -13.42
C LEU A 98 -13.50 -14.29 -13.59
N GLU A 99 -13.45 -15.38 -12.83
CA GLU A 99 -14.49 -16.42 -12.83
C GLU A 99 -15.86 -15.87 -12.43
N ALA A 100 -15.88 -14.99 -11.41
CA ALA A 100 -17.10 -14.34 -10.97
C ALA A 100 -17.69 -13.40 -12.04
N LYS A 101 -16.83 -12.70 -12.82
CA LYS A 101 -17.24 -11.76 -13.87
C LYS A 101 -17.66 -12.49 -15.15
N TYR A 102 -16.84 -13.38 -15.65
CA TYR A 102 -17.01 -13.98 -16.99
C TYR A 102 -17.80 -15.29 -16.99
N LYS A 103 -17.82 -16.04 -15.90
CA LYS A 103 -18.50 -17.33 -15.73
C LYS A 103 -17.93 -18.48 -16.57
N THR A 104 -17.47 -18.21 -17.80
CA THR A 104 -16.87 -19.19 -18.71
C THR A 104 -15.57 -18.65 -19.30
N VAL A 105 -14.66 -19.56 -19.64
CA VAL A 105 -13.40 -19.22 -20.32
C VAL A 105 -13.65 -18.65 -21.70
N ASP A 106 -14.69 -19.10 -22.41
CA ASP A 106 -15.07 -18.57 -23.72
C ASP A 106 -15.47 -17.09 -23.64
N ALA A 107 -16.22 -16.71 -22.60
CA ALA A 107 -16.58 -15.30 -22.39
C ALA A 107 -15.35 -14.43 -22.08
N LEU A 108 -14.41 -14.94 -21.27
CA LEU A 108 -13.13 -14.27 -21.02
C LEU A 108 -12.29 -14.18 -22.29
N ASN A 109 -12.17 -15.28 -23.06
CA ASN A 109 -11.43 -15.30 -24.31
C ASN A 109 -11.95 -14.26 -25.30
N LYS A 110 -13.26 -14.15 -25.42
CA LYS A 110 -13.90 -13.12 -26.26
C LYS A 110 -13.55 -11.70 -25.77
N ALA A 111 -13.57 -11.48 -24.46
CA ALA A 111 -13.29 -10.15 -23.87
C ALA A 111 -11.81 -9.75 -24.00
N TRP A 112 -10.91 -10.69 -23.81
CA TRP A 112 -9.45 -10.45 -23.84
C TRP A 112 -8.84 -10.65 -25.23
N ASN A 113 -9.63 -11.12 -26.21
CA ASN A 113 -9.14 -11.56 -27.51
C ASN A 113 -8.03 -12.61 -27.36
N SER A 114 -8.33 -13.68 -26.64
CA SER A 114 -7.42 -14.76 -26.27
C SER A 114 -8.01 -16.12 -26.63
N SER A 115 -7.27 -17.20 -26.38
CA SER A 115 -7.67 -18.58 -26.71
C SER A 115 -7.23 -19.58 -25.65
N PHE A 116 -7.45 -19.27 -24.36
CA PHE A 116 -7.17 -20.19 -23.28
C PHE A 116 -8.10 -21.40 -23.33
N ALA A 117 -7.56 -22.60 -23.09
CA ALA A 117 -8.32 -23.83 -23.10
C ALA A 117 -9.29 -23.95 -21.91
N ASP A 118 -8.83 -23.52 -20.75
CA ASP A 118 -9.57 -23.59 -19.48
C ASP A 118 -9.07 -22.55 -18.48
N TRP A 119 -9.65 -22.52 -17.28
CA TRP A 119 -9.26 -21.58 -16.22
C TRP A 119 -7.85 -21.86 -15.67
N ASN A 120 -7.35 -23.09 -15.75
CA ASN A 120 -5.98 -23.42 -15.36
C ASN A 120 -4.98 -22.76 -16.32
N ALA A 121 -5.25 -22.79 -17.62
CA ALA A 121 -4.43 -22.12 -18.62
C ALA A 121 -4.41 -20.59 -18.42
N VAL A 122 -5.52 -19.99 -17.96
CA VAL A 122 -5.57 -18.57 -17.56
C VAL A 122 -4.71 -18.34 -16.32
N ALA A 123 -4.82 -19.18 -15.31
CA ALA A 123 -4.07 -19.06 -14.05
C ALA A 123 -2.55 -19.22 -14.26
N GLU A 124 -2.12 -20.09 -15.14
CA GLU A 124 -0.71 -20.31 -15.48
C GLU A 124 -0.15 -19.27 -16.47
N ASN A 125 -0.99 -18.36 -16.97
CA ASN A 125 -0.51 -17.30 -17.83
C ASN A 125 0.25 -16.24 -17.03
N HIS A 126 1.50 -16.00 -17.43
CA HIS A 126 2.38 -14.98 -16.86
C HIS A 126 2.51 -13.72 -17.73
N ASN A 127 1.85 -13.69 -18.87
CA ASN A 127 1.93 -12.60 -19.83
C ASN A 127 0.77 -11.60 -19.68
N PHE A 128 1.09 -10.33 -19.86
CA PHE A 128 0.08 -9.29 -19.94
C PHE A 128 -0.67 -9.38 -21.27
N MET A 129 -1.98 -9.42 -21.18
CA MET A 129 -2.83 -9.40 -22.38
C MET A 129 -2.99 -7.97 -22.86
N LYS A 130 -3.20 -7.81 -24.17
CA LYS A 130 -3.51 -6.52 -24.80
C LYS A 130 -5.03 -6.30 -24.77
N GLY A 131 -5.44 -5.05 -24.61
CA GLY A 131 -6.86 -4.70 -24.73
C GLY A 131 -7.42 -3.94 -23.54
N LYS A 132 -8.60 -3.36 -23.75
CA LYS A 132 -9.29 -2.54 -22.75
C LYS A 132 -9.79 -3.40 -21.58
N GLU A 133 -10.40 -4.54 -21.88
CA GLU A 133 -11.02 -5.39 -20.86
C GLU A 133 -10.00 -5.99 -19.91
N PHE A 134 -8.84 -6.43 -20.42
CA PHE A 134 -7.76 -6.87 -19.53
C PHE A 134 -7.29 -5.75 -18.59
N ARG A 135 -7.15 -4.51 -19.10
CA ARG A 135 -6.79 -3.37 -18.25
C ARG A 135 -7.87 -3.04 -17.23
N ASN A 136 -9.15 -3.17 -17.59
CA ASN A 136 -10.25 -2.99 -16.63
C ASN A 136 -10.18 -4.03 -15.51
N ASP A 137 -9.94 -5.30 -15.84
CA ASP A 137 -9.81 -6.39 -14.87
C ASP A 137 -8.59 -6.20 -13.95
N GLN A 138 -7.47 -5.74 -14.51
CA GLN A 138 -6.30 -5.33 -13.75
C GLN A 138 -6.63 -4.22 -12.75
N GLN A 139 -7.32 -3.17 -13.20
CA GLN A 139 -7.69 -2.05 -12.33
C GLN A 139 -8.66 -2.47 -11.24
N ASP A 140 -9.64 -3.31 -11.56
CA ASP A 140 -10.61 -3.82 -10.58
C ASP A 140 -9.94 -4.71 -9.53
N PHE A 141 -8.95 -5.49 -9.93
CA PHE A 141 -8.12 -6.23 -8.97
C PHE A 141 -7.30 -5.28 -8.10
N LEU A 142 -6.63 -4.28 -8.69
CA LEU A 142 -5.80 -3.33 -7.93
C LEU A 142 -6.63 -2.50 -6.94
N LYS A 143 -7.89 -2.19 -7.23
CA LYS A 143 -8.79 -1.55 -6.27
C LYS A 143 -9.00 -2.43 -5.04
N ARG A 144 -9.35 -3.71 -5.23
CA ARG A 144 -9.52 -4.66 -4.12
C ARG A 144 -8.22 -4.87 -3.34
N PHE A 145 -7.09 -4.88 -4.03
CA PHE A 145 -5.77 -5.00 -3.42
C PHE A 145 -5.46 -3.80 -2.52
N ALA A 146 -5.64 -2.59 -3.04
CA ALA A 146 -5.38 -1.35 -2.31
C ALA A 146 -6.32 -1.21 -1.10
N ASP A 147 -7.60 -1.46 -1.30
CA ASP A 147 -8.61 -1.46 -0.23
C ASP A 147 -8.21 -2.41 0.90
N ARG A 148 -7.87 -3.65 0.57
CA ARG A 148 -7.46 -4.64 1.56
C ARG A 148 -6.19 -4.24 2.31
N TYR A 149 -5.18 -3.71 1.62
CA TYR A 149 -3.95 -3.24 2.26
C TYR A 149 -4.24 -2.16 3.32
N PHE A 150 -4.89 -1.06 2.92
CA PHE A 150 -5.13 0.06 3.82
C PHE A 150 -6.14 -0.27 4.93
N SER A 151 -7.16 -1.07 4.64
CA SER A 151 -8.12 -1.52 5.67
C SER A 151 -7.46 -2.38 6.76
N LEU A 152 -6.58 -3.31 6.38
CA LEU A 152 -5.85 -4.14 7.34
C LEU A 152 -4.83 -3.33 8.15
N CYS A 153 -4.13 -2.37 7.52
CA CYS A 153 -3.26 -1.43 8.23
C CYS A 153 -4.04 -0.62 9.27
N ARG A 154 -5.21 -0.06 8.88
CA ARG A 154 -6.10 0.61 9.82
C ARG A 154 -6.52 -0.29 10.98
N LYS A 155 -6.95 -1.51 10.67
CA LYS A 155 -7.35 -2.50 11.69
C LYS A 155 -6.21 -2.79 12.66
N GLY A 156 -4.98 -2.89 12.17
CA GLY A 156 -3.79 -3.11 12.99
C GLY A 156 -3.55 -2.01 14.01
N ILE A 157 -3.72 -0.74 13.63
CA ILE A 157 -3.59 0.39 14.55
C ILE A 157 -4.80 0.48 15.49
N LYS A 158 -6.00 0.50 14.94
CA LYS A 158 -7.22 0.76 15.73
C LYS A 158 -7.55 -0.35 16.72
N SER A 159 -7.08 -1.59 16.49
CA SER A 159 -7.26 -2.70 17.44
C SER A 159 -6.47 -2.52 18.75
N ALA A 160 -5.35 -1.81 18.74
CA ALA A 160 -4.51 -1.57 19.91
C ALA A 160 -4.56 -0.11 20.40
N ALA A 161 -4.83 0.83 19.52
CA ALA A 161 -4.87 2.26 19.81
C ALA A 161 -6.04 2.96 19.07
N PRO A 162 -7.30 2.74 19.45
CA PRO A 162 -8.48 3.19 18.70
C PRO A 162 -8.58 4.71 18.55
N HIS A 163 -8.00 5.47 19.49
CA HIS A 163 -8.02 6.93 19.49
C HIS A 163 -6.84 7.56 18.74
N ARG A 164 -5.86 6.77 18.27
CA ARG A 164 -4.72 7.28 17.51
C ARG A 164 -5.01 7.31 16.02
N LEU A 165 -4.40 8.27 15.33
CA LEU A 165 -4.57 8.41 13.89
C LEU A 165 -3.74 7.36 13.13
N TYR A 166 -4.34 6.81 12.08
CA TYR A 166 -3.62 6.11 11.03
C TYR A 166 -3.20 7.15 9.97
N LEU A 167 -1.90 7.36 9.82
CA LEU A 167 -1.30 8.41 9.01
C LEU A 167 -0.84 7.93 7.63
N GLY A 168 -1.20 6.71 7.24
CA GLY A 168 -0.82 6.13 5.94
C GLY A 168 0.63 5.65 5.87
N CYS A 169 1.17 5.59 4.66
CA CYS A 169 2.48 4.99 4.34
C CYS A 169 3.50 5.98 3.77
N ARG A 170 3.31 7.27 3.94
CA ARG A 170 4.18 8.34 3.41
C ARG A 170 4.49 8.14 1.92
N PHE A 171 3.52 8.37 1.07
CA PHE A 171 3.68 8.21 -0.38
C PHE A 171 4.85 9.02 -0.94
N VAL A 172 5.58 8.45 -1.91
CA VAL A 172 6.64 9.15 -2.63
C VAL A 172 6.03 10.12 -3.63
N GLY A 173 6.04 11.40 -3.30
CA GLY A 173 5.51 12.45 -4.18
C GLY A 173 4.05 12.21 -4.58
N PHE A 174 3.60 12.91 -5.62
CA PHE A 174 2.19 12.94 -6.04
C PHE A 174 1.90 12.12 -7.32
N ARG A 175 2.83 11.32 -7.80
CA ARG A 175 2.72 10.56 -9.06
C ARG A 175 2.30 9.09 -8.88
N GLN A 176 1.65 8.78 -7.79
CA GLN A 176 1.17 7.41 -7.54
C GLN A 176 -0.11 7.13 -8.34
N ASN A 177 -0.41 5.85 -8.52
CA ASN A 177 -1.66 5.42 -9.13
C ASN A 177 -2.85 5.90 -8.28
N ASP A 178 -3.80 6.57 -8.90
CA ASP A 178 -5.02 7.11 -8.30
C ASP A 178 -5.81 6.06 -7.47
N ILE A 179 -5.75 4.80 -7.83
CA ILE A 179 -6.39 3.69 -7.11
C ILE A 179 -5.88 3.63 -5.65
N PHE A 180 -4.57 3.76 -5.45
CA PHE A 180 -3.98 3.69 -4.10
C PHE A 180 -4.24 4.95 -3.28
N TRP A 181 -4.30 6.12 -3.93
CA TRP A 181 -4.71 7.35 -3.27
C TRP A 181 -6.15 7.28 -2.76
N ARG A 182 -7.08 6.79 -3.58
CA ARG A 182 -8.49 6.63 -3.20
C ARG A 182 -8.65 5.66 -2.04
N ALA A 183 -7.99 4.52 -2.09
CA ALA A 183 -8.03 3.56 -1.00
C ALA A 183 -7.41 4.12 0.30
N ALA A 184 -6.29 4.86 0.19
CA ALA A 184 -5.71 5.54 1.34
C ALA A 184 -6.65 6.61 1.91
N ALA A 185 -7.31 7.40 1.06
CA ALA A 185 -8.29 8.39 1.49
C ALA A 185 -9.49 7.77 2.20
N GLU A 186 -9.89 6.55 1.83
CA GLU A 186 -10.98 5.85 2.51
C GLU A 186 -10.58 5.35 3.91
N HIS A 187 -9.38 4.80 4.03
CA HIS A 187 -8.97 4.10 5.26
C HIS A 187 -8.07 4.89 6.19
N CYS A 188 -7.26 5.83 5.69
CA CYS A 188 -6.42 6.68 6.53
C CYS A 188 -7.22 7.82 7.19
N ASP A 189 -6.81 8.22 8.38
CA ASP A 189 -7.35 9.43 9.03
C ASP A 189 -6.68 10.68 8.42
N VAL A 190 -5.44 10.56 7.96
CA VAL A 190 -4.62 11.61 7.32
C VAL A 190 -3.87 10.97 6.14
N ILE A 191 -3.77 11.67 5.03
CA ILE A 191 -2.91 11.27 3.91
C ILE A 191 -1.51 11.83 4.12
N SER A 192 -0.51 10.97 4.13
CA SER A 192 0.88 11.41 4.27
C SER A 192 1.67 11.24 2.97
N VAL A 193 2.49 12.23 2.67
CA VAL A 193 3.32 12.31 1.47
C VAL A 193 4.71 12.78 1.84
N ASN A 194 5.74 12.17 1.26
CA ASN A 194 7.09 12.69 1.29
C ASN A 194 7.28 13.59 0.08
N SER A 195 7.61 14.85 0.31
CA SER A 195 7.82 15.83 -0.76
C SER A 195 9.02 16.71 -0.46
N TYR A 196 10.00 16.61 -1.31
CA TYR A 196 11.23 17.42 -1.28
C TYR A 196 11.15 18.61 -2.23
N SER A 197 9.94 19.01 -2.62
CA SER A 197 9.69 20.15 -3.48
C SER A 197 9.74 21.45 -2.69
N TYR A 198 10.26 22.50 -3.32
CA TYR A 198 10.34 23.83 -2.76
C TYR A 198 8.96 24.44 -2.44
N SER A 199 7.96 24.14 -3.24
CA SER A 199 6.60 24.60 -3.07
C SER A 199 5.63 23.45 -3.03
N LEU A 200 4.70 23.51 -2.09
CA LEU A 200 3.56 22.59 -1.96
C LEU A 200 2.31 23.12 -2.68
N ALA A 201 2.40 24.29 -3.33
CA ALA A 201 1.26 24.93 -4.00
C ALA A 201 0.66 24.11 -5.14
N ASN A 202 1.43 23.16 -5.69
CA ASN A 202 1.00 22.26 -6.76
C ASN A 202 0.51 20.90 -6.24
N ILE A 203 0.32 20.75 -4.93
CA ILE A 203 -0.32 19.56 -4.39
C ILE A 203 -1.78 19.57 -4.81
N VAL A 204 -2.12 18.75 -5.78
CA VAL A 204 -3.49 18.55 -6.21
C VAL A 204 -4.20 17.75 -5.13
N THR A 205 -5.01 18.44 -4.33
CA THR A 205 -5.77 17.83 -3.23
C THR A 205 -7.05 17.14 -3.69
N GLU A 206 -7.42 17.26 -4.97
CA GLU A 206 -8.64 16.69 -5.55
C GLU A 206 -8.77 15.18 -5.34
N ASN A 207 -7.65 14.47 -5.23
CA ASN A 207 -7.63 13.03 -5.00
C ASN A 207 -7.69 12.63 -3.51
N PHE A 208 -7.69 13.60 -2.60
CA PHE A 208 -7.58 13.31 -1.16
C PHE A 208 -8.94 13.26 -0.44
N HIS A 209 -10.05 13.41 -1.17
CA HIS A 209 -11.40 13.23 -0.64
C HIS A 209 -11.64 13.92 0.71
N ASP A 210 -11.27 15.20 0.82
CA ASP A 210 -11.40 16.03 2.04
C ASP A 210 -10.57 15.54 3.25
N LYS A 211 -9.59 14.66 3.05
CA LYS A 211 -8.68 14.27 4.11
C LYS A 211 -7.59 15.31 4.34
N PRO A 212 -7.20 15.54 5.60
CA PRO A 212 -5.99 16.32 5.89
C PRO A 212 -4.76 15.69 5.23
N VAL A 213 -3.85 16.53 4.76
CA VAL A 213 -2.59 16.10 4.17
C VAL A 213 -1.43 16.46 5.08
N LEU A 214 -0.54 15.50 5.31
CA LEU A 214 0.68 15.67 6.10
C LEU A 214 1.90 15.42 5.21
N ILE A 215 2.83 16.37 5.21
CA ILE A 215 4.14 16.13 4.62
C ILE A 215 4.99 15.38 5.66
N GLY A 216 5.24 14.10 5.39
CA GLY A 216 5.95 13.21 6.30
C GLY A 216 7.47 13.38 6.28
N GLU A 217 8.00 13.77 5.13
CA GLU A 217 9.41 14.12 4.95
C GLU A 217 9.56 15.28 4.00
N PHE A 218 10.45 16.21 4.35
CA PHE A 218 10.82 17.33 3.50
C PHE A 218 12.22 17.85 3.90
N HIS A 219 12.92 18.45 2.95
CA HIS A 219 14.08 19.30 3.25
C HIS A 219 14.37 20.25 2.08
N PHE A 220 15.04 21.33 2.36
CA PHE A 220 15.41 22.34 1.38
C PHE A 220 16.91 22.32 1.03
N GLY A 221 17.60 21.28 1.45
CA GLY A 221 19.05 21.18 1.35
C GLY A 221 19.76 21.83 2.54
N THR A 222 21.02 21.51 2.73
CA THR A 222 21.91 22.08 3.76
C THR A 222 23.35 22.03 3.27
N TYR A 223 24.13 23.04 3.66
CA TYR A 223 25.53 23.14 3.24
C TYR A 223 26.47 22.17 3.97
N ASP A 224 26.03 21.59 5.08
CA ASP A 224 26.83 20.72 5.92
C ASP A 224 26.61 19.22 5.65
N ARG A 225 25.64 18.89 4.76
CA ARG A 225 25.31 17.51 4.40
C ARG A 225 25.24 17.31 2.90
N GLY A 226 26.39 17.17 2.32
CA GLY A 226 26.50 16.84 0.91
C GLY A 226 26.81 18.06 0.04
N MET A 227 27.98 18.02 -0.51
CA MET A 227 28.58 19.03 -1.35
C MET A 227 27.79 19.37 -2.64
N PHE A 228 26.79 18.57 -2.98
CA PHE A 228 25.96 18.71 -4.18
C PHE A 228 24.49 18.99 -3.90
N SER A 229 24.08 19.07 -2.65
CA SER A 229 22.73 19.52 -2.32
C SER A 229 22.74 21.05 -2.30
N ALA A 230 22.34 21.65 -3.40
CA ALA A 230 22.04 23.07 -3.40
C ALA A 230 21.01 23.35 -2.32
N SER A 231 21.32 24.25 -1.41
CA SER A 231 20.31 24.89 -0.58
C SER A 231 19.37 25.61 -1.54
N LEU A 232 18.12 25.25 -1.51
CA LEU A 232 17.08 25.98 -2.21
C LEU A 232 16.72 27.18 -1.32
N CYS A 233 17.34 28.30 -1.59
CA CYS A 233 16.99 29.58 -0.97
C CYS A 233 15.76 30.18 -1.60
#